data_cb9e7ed2192e94d98a873bd19980f432
#
_entry.id   cb9e7ed2192e94d98a873bd19980f432
#
_cell.length_a   1.000
_cell.length_b   1.000
_cell.length_c   1.000
_cell.angle_alpha   90.00
_cell.angle_beta   90.00
_cell.angle_gamma   90.00
#
_symmetry.space_group_name_H-M   'P 1'
#
loop_
_entity.id
_entity.type
_entity.pdbx_description
1 polymer ?
#
loop_
_entity_poly.entity_id
_entity_poly.type
_entity_poly.pdbx_seq_one_letter_code
_entity_poly.pdbx_strand_id
1 'polypeptide(L)'
;MINRKLIVLGLAVLLFAATADATMRCGTALISLGDTADVVRQKCGAPDSSVDQMPALRSNGVPRLGFAKVSLWVYGPRNGAKQHLRFIEDKLVEIETKRD
;
A
#
# COMPACT_ATOMS: atom_id res chain seq x y z
N MET A 1 13.82 -40.61 -19.90
CA MET A 1 12.96 -39.89 -20.83
C MET A 1 11.77 -39.25 -20.15
N ILE A 2 11.09 -39.96 -19.29
CA ILE A 2 9.94 -39.43 -18.55
C ILE A 2 10.36 -38.35 -17.57
N ASN A 3 11.58 -38.43 -17.06
CA ASN A 3 12.10 -37.51 -16.05
C ASN A 3 12.25 -36.07 -16.54
N ARG A 4 12.41 -35.88 -17.84
CA ARG A 4 12.55 -34.52 -18.39
C ARG A 4 11.29 -33.72 -18.25
N LYS A 5 10.12 -34.33 -18.44
CA LYS A 5 8.83 -33.65 -18.34
C LYS A 5 8.53 -33.24 -16.91
N LEU A 6 8.92 -34.07 -15.96
CA LEU A 6 8.73 -33.79 -14.54
C LEU A 6 9.56 -32.59 -14.08
N ILE A 7 10.77 -32.45 -14.59
CA ILE A 7 11.64 -31.32 -14.25
C ILE A 7 11.06 -30.00 -14.74
N VAL A 8 10.52 -29.98 -15.95
CA VAL A 8 9.91 -28.77 -16.52
C VAL A 8 8.70 -28.32 -15.71
N LEU A 9 7.87 -29.26 -15.26
CA LEU A 9 6.71 -28.94 -14.43
C LEU A 9 7.13 -28.32 -13.08
N GLY A 10 8.20 -28.82 -12.49
CA GLY A 10 8.71 -28.25 -11.24
C GLY A 10 9.15 -26.82 -11.36
N LEU A 11 9.77 -26.46 -12.47
CA LEU A 11 10.20 -25.06 -12.72
C LEU A 11 9.00 -24.12 -12.89
N ALA A 12 7.94 -24.57 -13.55
CA ALA A 12 6.76 -23.74 -13.75
C ALA A 12 6.09 -23.37 -12.42
N VAL A 13 6.05 -24.30 -11.46
CA VAL A 13 5.45 -24.05 -10.14
C VAL A 13 6.24 -23.01 -9.37
N LEU A 14 7.55 -22.98 -9.47
CA LEU A 14 8.38 -22.02 -8.74
C LEU A 14 8.13 -20.57 -9.14
N LEU A 15 7.70 -20.31 -10.36
CA LEU A 15 7.44 -18.95 -10.83
C LEU A 15 6.25 -18.28 -10.13
N PHE A 16 5.30 -19.04 -9.61
CA PHE A 16 4.15 -18.50 -8.91
C PHE A 16 4.42 -18.15 -7.46
N ALA A 17 5.55 -18.53 -6.91
CA ALA A 17 5.88 -18.25 -5.52
C ALA A 17 6.37 -16.83 -5.28
N ALA A 18 6.54 -16.02 -6.35
CA ALA A 18 7.18 -14.71 -6.25
C ALA A 18 6.22 -13.55 -5.99
N THR A 19 4.90 -13.75 -6.03
CA THR A 19 3.95 -12.66 -5.83
C THR A 19 3.52 -12.59 -4.36
N ALA A 20 3.80 -11.45 -3.74
CA ALA A 20 3.35 -11.17 -2.38
C ALA A 20 2.61 -9.84 -2.38
N ASP A 21 1.39 -9.82 -1.84
CA ASP A 21 0.63 -8.59 -1.72
C ASP A 21 1.09 -7.81 -0.50
N ALA A 22 1.16 -6.47 -0.63
CA ALA A 22 1.44 -5.61 0.50
C ALA A 22 0.19 -5.53 1.39
N THR A 23 0.36 -5.87 2.66
CA THR A 23 -0.73 -5.85 3.62
C THR A 23 -0.24 -5.28 4.95
N MET A 24 -1.18 -4.78 5.75
CA MET A 24 -0.91 -4.31 7.10
C MET A 24 -1.98 -4.86 8.03
N ARG A 25 -1.57 -5.27 9.21
CA ARG A 25 -2.50 -5.78 10.19
C ARG A 25 -2.72 -4.78 11.33
N CYS A 26 -4.00 -4.48 11.61
CA CYS A 26 -4.40 -3.64 12.73
C CYS A 26 -5.21 -4.51 13.69
N GLY A 27 -4.55 -5.04 14.73
CA GLY A 27 -5.18 -6.03 15.60
C GLY A 27 -5.53 -7.27 14.79
N THR A 28 -6.84 -7.59 14.70
CA THR A 28 -7.32 -8.72 13.89
C THR A 28 -7.73 -8.32 12.48
N ALA A 29 -7.78 -7.01 12.20
CA ALA A 29 -8.20 -6.52 10.89
C ALA A 29 -7.02 -6.46 9.94
N LEU A 30 -7.27 -6.72 8.67
CA LEU A 30 -6.26 -6.71 7.62
C LEU A 30 -6.55 -5.61 6.61
N ILE A 31 -5.50 -4.85 6.29
CA ILE A 31 -5.54 -3.77 5.29
C ILE A 31 -4.75 -4.23 4.07
N SER A 32 -5.30 -4.00 2.89
CA SER A 32 -4.68 -4.39 1.62
C SER A 32 -4.66 -3.22 0.65
N LEU A 33 -3.80 -3.30 -0.35
CA LEU A 33 -3.79 -2.32 -1.43
C LEU A 33 -5.15 -2.30 -2.12
N GLY A 34 -5.62 -1.10 -2.44
CA GLY A 34 -6.95 -0.90 -3.01
C GLY A 34 -8.01 -0.54 -1.98
N ASP A 35 -7.75 -0.73 -0.70
CA ASP A 35 -8.68 -0.30 0.36
C ASP A 35 -8.81 1.22 0.35
N THR A 36 -10.03 1.72 0.64
CA THR A 36 -10.23 3.16 0.73
C THR A 36 -9.69 3.70 2.06
N ALA A 37 -9.42 5.00 2.07
CA ALA A 37 -8.98 5.67 3.31
C ALA A 37 -10.00 5.49 4.44
N ASP A 38 -11.30 5.55 4.12
CA ASP A 38 -12.35 5.35 5.13
C ASP A 38 -12.30 3.95 5.73
N VAL A 39 -12.10 2.93 4.90
CA VAL A 39 -11.99 1.54 5.37
C VAL A 39 -10.76 1.39 6.26
N VAL A 40 -9.63 1.95 5.87
CA VAL A 40 -8.42 1.89 6.68
C VAL A 40 -8.65 2.57 8.03
N ARG A 41 -9.30 3.72 8.05
CA ARG A 41 -9.60 4.44 9.29
C ARG A 41 -10.55 3.64 10.19
N GLN A 42 -11.54 2.98 9.62
CA GLN A 42 -12.45 2.14 10.39
C GLN A 42 -11.74 0.95 11.04
N LYS A 43 -10.80 0.35 10.31
CA LYS A 43 -10.10 -0.85 10.80
C LYS A 43 -8.93 -0.51 11.72
N CYS A 44 -8.22 0.57 11.47
CA CYS A 44 -6.98 0.92 12.17
C CYS A 44 -7.11 2.15 13.07
N GLY A 45 -8.21 2.88 12.98
CA GLY A 45 -8.35 4.16 13.67
C GLY A 45 -7.64 5.28 12.94
N ALA A 46 -7.61 6.46 13.57
CA ALA A 46 -6.93 7.60 13.00
C ALA A 46 -5.42 7.37 12.96
N PRO A 47 -4.72 7.81 11.91
CA PRO A 47 -3.27 7.69 11.86
C PRO A 47 -2.60 8.61 12.89
N ASP A 48 -1.39 8.27 13.27
CA ASP A 48 -0.60 9.09 14.19
C ASP A 48 -0.19 10.41 13.54
N SER A 49 0.02 10.39 12.24
CA SER A 49 0.21 11.62 11.46
C SER A 49 -0.34 11.45 10.06
N SER A 50 -0.74 12.55 9.45
CA SER A 50 -1.25 12.54 8.09
C SER A 50 -0.92 13.85 7.40
N VAL A 51 -0.58 13.75 6.12
CA VAL A 51 -0.29 14.89 5.26
C VAL A 51 -1.01 14.67 3.94
N ASP A 52 -1.78 15.67 3.51
CA ASP A 52 -2.43 15.65 2.22
C ASP A 52 -1.63 16.52 1.25
N GLN A 53 -1.23 15.94 0.13
CA GLN A 53 -0.56 16.66 -0.94
C GLN A 53 -1.57 16.94 -2.02
N MET A 54 -1.98 18.20 -2.12
CA MET A 54 -2.95 18.60 -3.12
C MET A 54 -2.27 18.70 -4.49
N PRO A 55 -3.03 18.47 -5.59
CA PRO A 55 -2.48 18.68 -6.92
C PRO A 55 -1.95 20.10 -7.09
N ALA A 56 -0.88 20.23 -7.87
CA ALA A 56 -0.33 21.54 -8.19
C ALA A 56 -1.39 22.40 -8.89
N LEU A 57 -1.49 23.66 -8.51
CA LEU A 57 -2.43 24.60 -9.12
C LEU A 57 -1.77 25.35 -10.28
N ARG A 58 -2.57 25.68 -11.29
CA ARG A 58 -2.17 26.61 -12.32
C ARG A 58 -2.19 28.03 -11.75
N SER A 59 -1.63 28.99 -12.47
CA SER A 59 -1.58 30.39 -12.05
C SER A 59 -2.97 30.98 -11.79
N ASN A 60 -4.01 30.43 -12.43
CA ASN A 60 -5.39 30.87 -12.24
C ASN A 60 -6.12 30.15 -11.11
N GLY A 61 -5.44 29.32 -10.32
CA GLY A 61 -6.03 28.59 -9.22
C GLY A 61 -6.70 27.27 -9.58
N VAL A 62 -6.69 26.88 -10.85
CA VAL A 62 -7.31 25.64 -11.32
C VAL A 62 -6.30 24.50 -11.19
N PRO A 63 -6.70 23.31 -10.65
CA PRO A 63 -5.78 22.17 -10.58
C PRO A 63 -5.28 21.75 -11.96
N ARG A 64 -4.01 21.35 -12.03
CA ARG A 64 -3.47 20.81 -13.26
C ARG A 64 -4.10 19.48 -13.61
N LEU A 65 -4.40 19.29 -14.89
CA LEU A 65 -4.92 18.02 -15.37
C LEU A 65 -3.87 16.91 -15.17
N GLY A 66 -4.33 15.72 -14.80
CA GLY A 66 -3.46 14.55 -14.64
C GLY A 66 -2.79 14.43 -13.28
N PHE A 67 -2.96 15.40 -12.38
CA PHE A 67 -2.43 15.30 -11.02
C PHE A 67 -3.52 14.81 -10.08
N ALA A 68 -3.19 13.83 -9.25
CA ALA A 68 -4.09 13.25 -8.30
C ALA A 68 -3.80 13.75 -6.89
N LYS A 69 -4.83 13.72 -6.02
CA LYS A 69 -4.65 13.98 -4.60
C LYS A 69 -3.87 12.83 -3.99
N VAL A 70 -2.81 13.13 -3.26
CA VAL A 70 -2.00 12.14 -2.56
C VAL A 70 -2.10 12.40 -1.06
N SER A 71 -2.42 11.35 -0.30
CA SER A 71 -2.46 11.41 1.16
C SER A 71 -1.41 10.46 1.73
N LEU A 72 -0.62 10.94 2.68
CA LEU A 72 0.41 10.16 3.34
C LEU A 72 0.06 10.01 4.81
N TRP A 73 -0.13 8.78 5.26
CA TRP A 73 -0.48 8.46 6.65
C TRP A 73 0.65 7.67 7.29
N VAL A 74 0.86 7.91 8.58
CA VAL A 74 1.85 7.17 9.36
C VAL A 74 1.18 6.62 10.60
N TYR A 75 1.34 5.31 10.82
CA TYR A 75 0.94 4.63 12.04
C TYR A 75 2.18 4.16 12.78
N GLY A 76 2.22 4.41 14.08
CA GLY A 76 3.34 4.03 14.91
C GLY A 76 4.12 5.22 15.41
N PRO A 77 5.28 4.99 16.08
CA PRO A 77 6.03 3.73 16.11
C PRO A 77 5.41 2.67 17.01
N ARG A 78 5.47 1.42 16.57
CA ARG A 78 5.09 0.26 17.36
C ARG A 78 6.17 -0.78 17.21
N ASN A 79 6.75 -1.21 18.33
CA ASN A 79 7.88 -2.15 18.32
C ASN A 79 9.04 -1.66 17.45
N GLY A 80 9.28 -0.34 17.47
CA GLY A 80 10.37 0.28 16.70
C GLY A 80 10.10 0.43 15.21
N ALA A 81 8.87 0.21 14.77
CA ALA A 81 8.52 0.30 13.36
C ALA A 81 7.37 1.27 13.13
N LYS A 82 7.45 1.99 12.03
CA LYS A 82 6.38 2.86 11.55
C LYS A 82 5.84 2.31 10.24
N GLN A 83 4.52 2.38 10.08
CA GLN A 83 3.87 2.00 8.83
C GLN A 83 3.52 3.26 8.07
N HIS A 84 4.05 3.39 6.86
CA HIS A 84 3.80 4.52 5.97
C HIS A 84 2.83 4.08 4.88
N LEU A 85 1.67 4.73 4.83
CA LEU A 85 0.63 4.42 3.86
C LEU A 85 0.48 5.57 2.89
N ARG A 86 0.44 5.27 1.60
CA ARG A 86 0.20 6.28 0.59
C ARG A 86 -1.11 5.99 -0.13
N PHE A 87 -1.98 6.99 -0.16
CA PHE A 87 -3.26 6.94 -0.85
C PHE A 87 -3.22 7.86 -2.05
N ILE A 88 -3.78 7.41 -3.16
CA ILE A 88 -4.01 8.24 -4.35
C ILE A 88 -5.51 8.22 -4.61
N GLU A 89 -6.13 9.40 -4.64
CA GLU A 89 -7.57 9.55 -4.78
C GLU A 89 -8.31 8.66 -3.78
N ASP A 90 -7.84 8.71 -2.51
CA ASP A 90 -8.42 8.00 -1.38
C ASP A 90 -8.33 6.46 -1.43
N LYS A 91 -7.50 5.92 -2.33
CA LYS A 91 -7.25 4.48 -2.39
C LYS A 91 -5.82 4.16 -2.03
N LEU A 92 -5.64 3.16 -1.19
CA LEU A 92 -4.32 2.75 -0.72
C LEU A 92 -3.52 2.12 -1.86
N VAL A 93 -2.36 2.68 -2.16
CA VAL A 93 -1.50 2.22 -3.26
C VAL A 93 -0.15 1.72 -2.79
N GLU A 94 0.25 2.05 -1.56
CA GLU A 94 1.56 1.64 -1.06
C GLU A 94 1.52 1.51 0.46
N ILE A 95 2.15 0.45 0.96
CA ILE A 95 2.39 0.25 2.39
C ILE A 95 3.88 0.00 2.55
N GLU A 96 4.55 0.83 3.34
CA GLU A 96 5.98 0.69 3.57
C GLU A 96 6.26 0.68 5.07
N THR A 97 7.03 -0.31 5.54
CA THR A 97 7.44 -0.40 6.93
C THR A 97 8.84 0.17 7.06
N LYS A 98 9.01 1.14 7.95
CA LYS A 98 10.32 1.74 8.25
C LYS A 98 10.65 1.54 9.71
N ARG A 99 11.83 0.99 9.96
CA ARG A 99 12.35 0.83 11.32
C ARG A 99 13.36 1.92 11.61
N ASP A 100 13.27 2.44 12.81
CA ASP A 100 14.23 3.44 13.29
C ASP A 100 15.53 2.79 13.72
#